data_c00441bb900d4fbff8fcbb2384e4f6fb
#
_entry.id   c00441bb900d4fbff8fcbb2384e4f6fb
#
_cell.length_a   1.000
_cell.length_b   1.000
_cell.length_c   1.000
_cell.angle_alpha   90.00
_cell.angle_beta   90.00
_cell.angle_gamma   90.00
#
_symmetry.space_group_name_H-M   'P 1'
#
loop_
_entity.id
_entity.type
_entity.pdbx_description
1 polymer ?
#
loop_
_entity_poly.entity_id
_entity_poly.type
_entity_poly.pdbx_seq_one_letter_code
_entity_poly.pdbx_strand_id
1 'polypeptide(L)'
;MFNLTAEQQCWVNKIYHRIETKLENNAKVLQNIIPYRVDENGKYTDIRYDPCYEGITWWTNGFYGGLLWLMYEHTGKEIYKIAAKKQELMLDDAFKAYDGLHHDVAFMWNLTAKPAYLFTGNHDSKVRALMAANILAARANIKGKYIKAWNHADYTIIDSMMNICMLYWASRETNDDRYRYIAEMHADSTIKHHIREDGSVVHIANHYTDRDEIVETLAGQGCAVGSSWTRGQAWAVYGFALSYIHTKEQRYLDTAIKVTDKFIQEAEKYSWKIPSDFKQKPDCAYLDNSAAVCAVCGMIELYKITKDDKYLQSAMKILMVLEEDLDFSEENQSIVQNCMESYNSGKQLDLIYADFFLVEAILKLRGSDFLIW
;
A
#
# COMPACT_ATOMS: atom_id res chain seq x y z
N MET A 1 3.11 2.65 -23.86
CA MET A 1 4.21 1.68 -23.72
C MET A 1 5.31 2.36 -22.90
N PHE A 2 5.91 1.69 -21.93
CA PHE A 2 6.99 2.26 -21.11
C PHE A 2 8.28 2.35 -21.94
N ASN A 3 9.08 3.40 -21.69
CA ASN A 3 10.38 3.62 -22.34
C ASN A 3 11.48 2.83 -21.60
N LEU A 4 11.38 1.50 -21.62
CA LEU A 4 12.37 0.59 -21.01
C LEU A 4 13.49 0.26 -22.00
N THR A 5 14.72 0.15 -21.49
CA THR A 5 15.82 -0.42 -22.27
C THR A 5 15.58 -1.92 -22.52
N ALA A 6 16.28 -2.49 -23.51
CA ALA A 6 16.17 -3.93 -23.77
C ALA A 6 16.57 -4.78 -22.55
N GLU A 7 17.56 -4.34 -21.77
CA GLU A 7 17.99 -4.99 -20.54
C GLU A 7 16.89 -4.93 -19.46
N GLN A 8 16.30 -3.75 -19.24
CA GLN A 8 15.19 -3.57 -18.30
C GLN A 8 13.98 -4.41 -18.67
N GLN A 9 13.63 -4.46 -19.96
CA GLN A 9 12.51 -5.28 -20.45
C GLN A 9 12.79 -6.78 -20.26
N CYS A 10 14.01 -7.23 -20.50
CA CYS A 10 14.43 -8.60 -20.27
C CYS A 10 14.32 -8.95 -18.76
N TRP A 11 14.79 -8.05 -17.91
CA TRP A 11 14.72 -8.19 -16.46
C TRP A 11 13.25 -8.28 -15.96
N VAL A 12 12.39 -7.38 -16.38
CA VAL A 12 10.95 -7.39 -16.02
C VAL A 12 10.30 -8.72 -16.40
N ASN A 13 10.57 -9.22 -17.61
CA ASN A 13 10.03 -10.50 -18.06
C ASN A 13 10.57 -11.69 -17.25
N LYS A 14 11.87 -11.70 -16.94
CA LYS A 14 12.50 -12.72 -16.09
C LYS A 14 11.84 -12.77 -14.71
N ILE A 15 11.69 -11.61 -14.06
CA ILE A 15 11.08 -11.52 -12.73
C ILE A 15 9.60 -11.95 -12.78
N TYR A 16 8.86 -11.50 -13.78
CA TYR A 16 7.45 -11.91 -13.95
C TYR A 16 7.29 -13.45 -13.99
N HIS A 17 8.09 -14.15 -14.79
CA HIS A 17 7.97 -15.61 -14.89
C HIS A 17 8.27 -16.32 -13.56
N ARG A 18 9.22 -15.81 -12.80
CA ARG A 18 9.52 -16.33 -11.45
C ARG A 18 8.34 -16.07 -10.48
N ILE A 19 7.78 -14.85 -10.52
CA ILE A 19 6.58 -14.48 -9.76
C ILE A 19 5.42 -15.42 -10.10
N GLU A 20 5.10 -15.58 -11.39
CA GLU A 20 3.98 -16.42 -11.84
C GLU A 20 4.10 -17.86 -11.34
N THR A 21 5.29 -18.46 -11.48
CA THR A 21 5.55 -19.83 -11.01
C THR A 21 5.32 -19.96 -9.50
N LYS A 22 5.88 -19.04 -8.71
CA LYS A 22 5.77 -19.08 -7.25
C LYS A 22 4.34 -18.86 -6.78
N LEU A 23 3.66 -17.87 -7.34
CA LEU A 23 2.29 -17.53 -6.95
C LEU A 23 1.26 -18.57 -7.38
N GLU A 24 1.48 -19.30 -8.47
CA GLU A 24 0.61 -20.42 -8.83
C GLU A 24 0.68 -21.55 -7.79
N ASN A 25 1.85 -21.81 -7.22
CA ASN A 25 2.03 -22.73 -6.11
C ASN A 25 1.41 -22.20 -4.81
N ASN A 26 1.66 -20.93 -4.47
CA ASN A 26 1.08 -20.29 -3.30
C ASN A 26 -0.46 -20.28 -3.35
N ALA A 27 -1.07 -20.02 -4.52
CA ALA A 27 -2.51 -20.04 -4.69
C ALA A 27 -3.15 -21.41 -4.39
N LYS A 28 -2.40 -22.51 -4.52
CA LYS A 28 -2.86 -23.86 -4.17
C LYS A 28 -2.85 -24.11 -2.65
N VAL A 29 -1.81 -23.61 -1.97
CA VAL A 29 -1.56 -23.98 -0.57
C VAL A 29 -2.06 -22.94 0.45
N LEU A 30 -2.13 -21.63 0.08
CA LEU A 30 -2.48 -20.54 0.99
C LEU A 30 -3.97 -20.15 0.96
N GLN A 31 -4.81 -20.83 0.19
CA GLN A 31 -6.19 -20.40 -0.04
C GLN A 31 -7.10 -20.42 1.21
N ASN A 32 -6.70 -21.06 2.29
CA ASN A 32 -7.50 -21.19 3.52
C ASN A 32 -6.92 -20.43 4.72
N ILE A 33 -5.86 -19.67 4.53
CA ILE A 33 -5.23 -18.81 5.54
C ILE A 33 -5.23 -17.36 5.06
N ILE A 34 -5.12 -16.43 5.99
CA ILE A 34 -4.83 -15.02 5.70
C ILE A 34 -3.35 -14.79 6.00
N PRO A 35 -2.47 -14.77 4.98
CA PRO A 35 -1.04 -14.67 5.17
C PRO A 35 -0.63 -13.26 5.56
N TYR A 36 0.34 -13.14 6.48
CA TYR A 36 0.93 -11.88 6.87
C TYR A 36 2.45 -11.88 6.75
N ARG A 37 3.12 -12.73 7.52
CA ARG A 37 4.57 -12.91 7.54
C ARG A 37 4.94 -14.38 7.51
N VAL A 38 6.14 -14.68 7.07
CA VAL A 38 6.64 -16.06 7.11
C VAL A 38 7.24 -16.37 8.48
N ASP A 39 7.17 -17.64 8.85
CA ASP A 39 7.85 -18.20 10.02
C ASP A 39 9.33 -18.50 9.73
N GLU A 40 10.04 -19.10 10.69
CA GLU A 40 11.44 -19.50 10.57
C GLU A 40 11.72 -20.55 9.49
N ASN A 41 10.68 -21.23 9.00
CA ASN A 41 10.75 -22.21 7.92
C ASN A 41 10.34 -21.61 6.56
N GLY A 42 10.17 -20.28 6.47
CA GLY A 42 9.75 -19.60 5.25
C GLY A 42 8.29 -19.84 4.87
N LYS A 43 7.42 -20.23 5.81
CA LYS A 43 5.99 -20.47 5.54
C LYS A 43 5.12 -19.38 6.11
N TYR A 44 4.17 -18.89 5.30
CA TYR A 44 3.20 -17.90 5.77
C TYR A 44 2.33 -18.46 6.89
N THR A 45 2.25 -17.70 7.98
CA THR A 45 1.36 -17.98 9.11
C THR A 45 0.00 -17.33 8.89
N ASP A 46 -1.03 -17.91 9.50
CA ASP A 46 -2.39 -17.35 9.47
C ASP A 46 -2.54 -16.29 10.54
N ILE A 47 -2.64 -15.03 10.14
CA ILE A 47 -2.71 -13.87 11.04
C ILE A 47 -3.94 -13.92 11.98
N ARG A 48 -5.00 -14.62 11.59
CA ARG A 48 -6.21 -14.74 12.42
C ARG A 48 -5.95 -15.37 13.79
N TYR A 49 -4.88 -16.13 13.90
CA TYR A 49 -4.51 -16.87 15.11
C TYR A 49 -3.20 -16.40 15.74
N ASP A 50 -2.61 -15.31 15.24
CA ASP A 50 -1.40 -14.73 15.83
C ASP A 50 -1.79 -13.80 16.99
N PRO A 51 -1.40 -14.13 18.25
CA PRO A 51 -1.80 -13.36 19.43
C PRO A 51 -1.10 -11.98 19.54
N CYS A 52 -0.11 -11.73 18.69
CA CYS A 52 0.62 -10.46 18.68
C CYS A 52 -0.09 -9.36 17.88
N TYR A 53 -1.14 -9.70 17.14
CA TYR A 53 -1.84 -8.79 16.23
C TYR A 53 -3.36 -8.82 16.45
N GLU A 54 -4.06 -7.94 15.73
CA GLU A 54 -5.51 -7.76 15.83
C GLU A 54 -6.31 -8.86 15.09
N GLY A 55 -5.63 -9.91 14.64
CA GLY A 55 -6.26 -11.08 14.02
C GLY A 55 -7.05 -10.72 12.76
N ILE A 56 -8.35 -11.00 12.76
CA ILE A 56 -9.21 -10.81 11.58
C ILE A 56 -9.39 -9.34 11.18
N THR A 57 -9.13 -8.37 12.07
CA THR A 57 -9.22 -6.93 11.78
C THR A 57 -7.88 -6.30 11.41
N TRP A 58 -6.81 -7.10 11.33
CA TRP A 58 -5.49 -6.62 10.97
C TRP A 58 -5.45 -6.02 9.55
N TRP A 59 -4.83 -4.87 9.41
CA TRP A 59 -4.86 -4.04 8.20
C TRP A 59 -4.35 -4.72 6.92
N THR A 60 -3.46 -5.71 7.05
CA THR A 60 -2.87 -6.37 5.87
C THR A 60 -3.75 -7.46 5.27
N ASN A 61 -4.88 -7.77 5.86
CA ASN A 61 -5.69 -8.94 5.52
C ASN A 61 -6.25 -8.94 4.08
N GLY A 62 -6.25 -7.80 3.40
CA GLY A 62 -6.66 -7.70 1.99
C GLY A 62 -5.56 -7.94 0.98
N PHE A 63 -4.28 -7.82 1.35
CA PHE A 63 -3.19 -7.76 0.37
C PHE A 63 -3.00 -9.06 -0.42
N TYR A 64 -3.10 -10.22 0.22
CA TYR A 64 -3.02 -11.47 -0.52
C TYR A 64 -4.19 -11.66 -1.49
N GLY A 65 -5.40 -11.31 -1.08
CA GLY A 65 -6.56 -11.31 -1.98
C GLY A 65 -6.36 -10.36 -3.18
N GLY A 66 -5.82 -9.17 -2.93
CA GLY A 66 -5.48 -8.20 -3.96
C GLY A 66 -4.41 -8.71 -4.93
N LEU A 67 -3.34 -9.34 -4.41
CA LEU A 67 -2.31 -9.98 -5.21
C LEU A 67 -2.89 -11.05 -6.15
N LEU A 68 -3.80 -11.88 -5.64
CA LEU A 68 -4.48 -12.90 -6.45
C LEU A 68 -5.37 -12.28 -7.53
N TRP A 69 -6.06 -11.17 -7.25
CA TRP A 69 -6.84 -10.46 -8.27
C TRP A 69 -5.98 -9.81 -9.35
N LEU A 70 -4.82 -9.25 -9.00
CA LEU A 70 -3.84 -8.75 -9.97
C LEU A 70 -3.36 -9.87 -10.90
N MET A 71 -3.05 -11.05 -10.33
CA MET A 71 -2.63 -12.21 -11.12
C MET A 71 -3.78 -12.76 -11.99
N TYR A 72 -5.02 -12.73 -11.50
CA TYR A 72 -6.18 -13.13 -12.30
C TYR A 72 -6.39 -12.19 -13.49
N GLU A 73 -6.36 -10.89 -13.26
CA GLU A 73 -6.49 -9.88 -14.33
C GLU A 73 -5.47 -10.12 -15.45
N HIS A 74 -4.21 -10.34 -15.07
CA HIS A 74 -3.13 -10.47 -16.05
C HIS A 74 -3.10 -11.81 -16.77
N THR A 75 -3.46 -12.91 -16.09
CA THR A 75 -3.29 -14.28 -16.63
C THR A 75 -4.58 -14.96 -17.07
N GLY A 76 -5.73 -14.53 -16.55
CA GLY A 76 -7.02 -15.21 -16.73
C GLY A 76 -7.13 -16.57 -16.02
N LYS A 77 -6.13 -16.99 -15.23
CA LYS A 77 -6.12 -18.32 -14.58
C LYS A 77 -7.14 -18.39 -13.44
N GLU A 78 -8.12 -19.29 -13.56
CA GLU A 78 -9.20 -19.47 -12.57
C GLU A 78 -8.71 -19.78 -11.14
N ILE A 79 -7.53 -20.38 -10.99
CA ILE A 79 -6.98 -20.68 -9.66
C ILE A 79 -6.83 -19.43 -8.79
N TYR A 80 -6.40 -18.32 -9.39
CA TYR A 80 -6.25 -17.04 -8.68
C TYR A 80 -7.61 -16.47 -8.27
N LYS A 81 -8.60 -16.49 -9.17
CA LYS A 81 -9.98 -16.04 -8.85
C LYS A 81 -10.62 -16.86 -7.75
N ILE A 82 -10.46 -18.19 -7.78
CA ILE A 82 -11.01 -19.08 -6.75
C ILE A 82 -10.39 -18.77 -5.39
N ALA A 83 -9.06 -18.64 -5.33
CA ALA A 83 -8.35 -18.31 -4.10
C ALA A 83 -8.69 -16.89 -3.60
N ALA A 84 -8.78 -15.90 -4.48
CA ALA A 84 -9.14 -14.53 -4.12
C ALA A 84 -10.55 -14.41 -3.53
N LYS A 85 -11.53 -15.13 -4.09
CA LYS A 85 -12.89 -15.19 -3.53
C LYS A 85 -12.92 -15.80 -2.13
N LYS A 86 -12.09 -16.80 -1.86
CA LYS A 86 -11.98 -17.37 -0.50
C LYS A 86 -11.40 -16.36 0.49
N GLN A 87 -10.39 -15.57 0.07
CA GLN A 87 -9.83 -14.51 0.89
C GLN A 87 -10.91 -13.48 1.26
N GLU A 88 -11.70 -13.02 0.29
CA GLU A 88 -12.79 -12.08 0.54
C GLU A 88 -13.81 -12.63 1.57
N LEU A 89 -14.24 -13.89 1.42
CA LEU A 89 -15.22 -14.50 2.32
C LEU A 89 -14.70 -14.68 3.75
N MET A 90 -13.40 -14.93 3.93
CA MET A 90 -12.81 -15.01 5.27
C MET A 90 -12.87 -13.67 5.99
N LEU A 91 -12.87 -12.52 5.27
CA LEU A 91 -12.98 -11.20 5.87
C LEU A 91 -14.39 -10.85 6.39
N ASP A 92 -15.42 -11.63 6.09
CA ASP A 92 -16.78 -11.38 6.62
C ASP A 92 -16.83 -11.40 8.14
N ASP A 93 -15.94 -12.17 8.78
CA ASP A 93 -15.84 -12.19 10.25
C ASP A 93 -15.29 -10.87 10.82
N ALA A 94 -14.55 -10.08 10.05
CA ALA A 94 -14.09 -8.77 10.48
C ALA A 94 -15.25 -7.77 10.66
N PHE A 95 -16.33 -7.89 9.87
CA PHE A 95 -17.52 -7.05 10.09
C PHE A 95 -18.24 -7.39 11.41
N LYS A 96 -18.10 -8.63 11.91
CA LYS A 96 -18.63 -9.02 13.22
C LYS A 96 -17.77 -8.49 14.37
N ALA A 97 -16.47 -8.34 14.13
CA ALA A 97 -15.51 -7.72 15.03
C ALA A 97 -15.39 -6.21 14.76
N TYR A 98 -16.52 -5.53 14.59
CA TYR A 98 -16.65 -4.15 14.13
C TYR A 98 -15.85 -3.13 14.93
N ASP A 99 -15.75 -3.31 16.23
CA ASP A 99 -15.01 -2.45 17.18
C ASP A 99 -13.49 -2.49 16.98
N GLY A 100 -12.96 -3.53 16.33
CA GLY A 100 -11.57 -3.62 15.89
C GLY A 100 -11.29 -2.92 14.56
N LEU A 101 -12.32 -2.55 13.78
CA LEU A 101 -12.12 -1.89 12.49
C LEU A 101 -11.79 -0.40 12.65
N HIS A 102 -10.89 0.09 11.81
CA HIS A 102 -10.42 1.47 11.82
C HIS A 102 -10.17 1.99 10.38
N HIS A 103 -9.32 3.00 10.18
CA HIS A 103 -9.14 3.63 8.87
C HIS A 103 -8.59 2.69 7.77
N ASP A 104 -7.96 1.57 8.15
CA ASP A 104 -7.36 0.63 7.21
C ASP A 104 -8.36 -0.34 6.55
N VAL A 105 -9.65 -0.19 6.80
CA VAL A 105 -10.69 -1.00 6.15
C VAL A 105 -10.58 -1.02 4.63
N ALA A 106 -10.03 0.02 4.02
CA ALA A 106 -9.84 0.03 2.58
C ALA A 106 -8.69 -0.89 2.13
N PHE A 107 -7.60 -1.03 2.88
CA PHE A 107 -6.59 -2.04 2.58
C PHE A 107 -7.17 -3.47 2.57
N MET A 108 -8.24 -3.70 3.32
CA MET A 108 -8.91 -5.00 3.35
C MET A 108 -9.85 -5.19 2.15
N TRP A 109 -10.83 -4.30 1.95
CA TRP A 109 -11.91 -4.52 0.97
C TRP A 109 -11.70 -3.83 -0.38
N ASN A 110 -10.87 -2.79 -0.46
CA ASN A 110 -10.48 -2.21 -1.74
C ASN A 110 -9.63 -3.18 -2.58
N LEU A 111 -8.92 -4.09 -1.89
CA LEU A 111 -8.08 -5.11 -2.51
C LEU A 111 -8.80 -6.46 -2.71
N THR A 112 -9.92 -6.70 -2.04
CA THR A 112 -10.64 -7.99 -2.13
C THR A 112 -12.02 -7.83 -2.76
N ALA A 113 -12.95 -7.20 -2.06
CA ALA A 113 -14.36 -7.11 -2.48
C ALA A 113 -14.55 -6.21 -3.71
N LYS A 114 -13.86 -5.08 -3.79
CA LYS A 114 -13.98 -4.19 -4.97
C LYS A 114 -13.54 -4.90 -6.26
N PRO A 115 -12.34 -5.50 -6.39
CA PRO A 115 -11.98 -6.23 -7.60
C PRO A 115 -12.84 -7.46 -7.84
N ALA A 116 -13.30 -8.17 -6.80
CA ALA A 116 -14.26 -9.26 -6.95
C ALA A 116 -15.54 -8.79 -7.65
N TYR A 117 -16.10 -7.65 -7.23
CA TYR A 117 -17.25 -7.03 -7.91
C TYR A 117 -16.90 -6.63 -9.35
N LEU A 118 -15.80 -5.95 -9.57
CA LEU A 118 -15.39 -5.46 -10.90
C LEU A 118 -15.22 -6.60 -11.92
N PHE A 119 -14.64 -7.74 -11.51
CA PHE A 119 -14.39 -8.86 -12.42
C PHE A 119 -15.57 -9.84 -12.55
N THR A 120 -16.47 -9.88 -11.57
CA THR A 120 -17.52 -10.92 -11.54
C THR A 120 -18.93 -10.38 -11.56
N GLY A 121 -19.14 -9.08 -11.32
CA GLY A 121 -20.46 -8.50 -11.13
C GLY A 121 -21.15 -8.93 -9.84
N ASN A 122 -20.44 -9.57 -8.90
CA ASN A 122 -21.04 -10.10 -7.69
C ASN A 122 -21.57 -8.97 -6.79
N HIS A 123 -22.88 -8.97 -6.55
CA HIS A 123 -23.55 -7.93 -5.76
C HIS A 123 -23.09 -7.93 -4.29
N ASP A 124 -22.87 -9.10 -3.68
CA ASP A 124 -22.47 -9.19 -2.28
C ASP A 124 -21.05 -8.59 -2.09
N SER A 125 -20.16 -8.80 -3.06
CA SER A 125 -18.84 -8.16 -3.07
C SER A 125 -18.95 -6.63 -3.16
N LYS A 126 -19.85 -6.10 -4.00
CA LYS A 126 -20.17 -4.66 -4.04
C LYS A 126 -20.63 -4.16 -2.67
N VAL A 127 -21.55 -4.88 -2.03
CA VAL A 127 -22.08 -4.51 -0.71
C VAL A 127 -20.94 -4.46 0.32
N ARG A 128 -20.06 -5.48 0.38
CA ARG A 128 -18.90 -5.48 1.29
C ARG A 128 -18.00 -4.27 1.09
N ALA A 129 -17.67 -3.94 -0.17
CA ALA A 129 -16.84 -2.79 -0.48
C ALA A 129 -17.50 -1.47 -0.06
N LEU A 130 -18.83 -1.32 -0.26
CA LEU A 130 -19.58 -0.14 0.19
C LEU A 130 -19.73 -0.07 1.71
N MET A 131 -19.85 -1.20 2.40
CA MET A 131 -19.81 -1.22 3.88
C MET A 131 -18.48 -0.70 4.40
N ALA A 132 -17.35 -1.15 3.85
CA ALA A 132 -16.03 -0.65 4.22
C ALA A 132 -15.87 0.84 3.91
N ALA A 133 -16.37 1.31 2.75
CA ALA A 133 -16.37 2.74 2.42
C ALA A 133 -17.18 3.56 3.43
N ASN A 134 -18.33 3.07 3.89
CA ASN A 134 -19.13 3.72 4.91
C ASN A 134 -18.41 3.76 6.28
N ILE A 135 -17.74 2.67 6.67
CA ILE A 135 -16.94 2.64 7.91
C ILE A 135 -15.84 3.71 7.83
N LEU A 136 -15.13 3.80 6.70
CA LEU A 136 -14.08 4.80 6.52
C LEU A 136 -14.65 6.23 6.52
N ALA A 137 -15.74 6.47 5.81
CA ALA A 137 -16.41 7.79 5.75
C ALA A 137 -16.91 8.24 7.12
N ALA A 138 -17.47 7.32 7.93
CA ALA A 138 -17.97 7.61 9.27
C ALA A 138 -16.86 8.06 10.25
N ARG A 139 -15.59 7.85 9.91
CA ARG A 139 -14.44 8.31 10.72
C ARG A 139 -14.06 9.77 10.48
N ALA A 140 -14.75 10.46 9.59
CA ALA A 140 -14.47 11.85 9.25
C ALA A 140 -14.82 12.80 10.42
N ASN A 141 -13.84 13.57 10.87
CA ASN A 141 -14.05 14.74 11.73
C ASN A 141 -14.16 15.98 10.84
N ILE A 142 -15.38 16.46 10.69
CA ILE A 142 -15.67 17.59 9.78
C ILE A 142 -15.06 18.91 10.28
N LYS A 143 -15.02 19.14 11.60
CA LYS A 143 -14.42 20.36 12.18
C LYS A 143 -12.90 20.34 12.12
N GLY A 144 -12.31 19.21 12.44
CA GLY A 144 -10.86 19.00 12.37
C GLY A 144 -10.36 18.76 10.96
N LYS A 145 -11.25 18.49 9.99
CA LYS A 145 -10.97 18.22 8.57
C LYS A 145 -10.08 17.00 8.32
N TYR A 146 -10.29 15.92 9.06
CA TYR A 146 -9.50 14.70 8.90
C TYR A 146 -10.35 13.43 9.03
N ILE A 147 -9.81 12.31 8.57
CA ILE A 147 -10.29 10.96 8.88
C ILE A 147 -9.45 10.45 10.05
N LYS A 148 -10.11 10.09 11.15
CA LYS A 148 -9.47 9.53 12.35
C LYS A 148 -8.85 8.16 12.05
N ALA A 149 -7.57 7.96 12.40
CA ALA A 149 -6.86 6.72 12.14
C ALA A 149 -7.37 5.56 13.02
N TRP A 150 -7.06 5.57 14.29
CA TRP A 150 -7.42 4.49 15.22
C TRP A 150 -8.59 4.86 16.14
N ASN A 151 -9.00 3.93 17.01
CA ASN A 151 -10.18 4.10 17.85
C ASN A 151 -9.90 4.85 19.16
N HIS A 152 -8.65 4.94 19.59
CA HIS A 152 -8.25 5.42 20.91
C HIS A 152 -7.82 6.90 20.98
N ALA A 153 -7.46 7.54 19.85
CA ALA A 153 -6.98 8.92 19.84
C ALA A 153 -7.34 9.63 18.52
N ASP A 154 -7.25 10.97 18.52
CA ASP A 154 -7.56 11.79 17.34
C ASP A 154 -6.32 11.97 16.45
N TYR A 155 -5.77 10.85 16.03
CA TYR A 155 -4.62 10.77 15.15
C TYR A 155 -5.02 10.66 13.68
N THR A 156 -4.21 11.28 12.83
CA THR A 156 -4.08 10.93 11.43
C THR A 156 -2.75 10.27 11.18
N ILE A 157 -2.71 9.41 10.18
CA ILE A 157 -1.52 8.71 9.73
C ILE A 157 -1.44 8.81 8.20
N ILE A 158 -0.23 8.94 7.67
CA ILE A 158 -0.03 9.13 6.23
C ILE A 158 -0.58 7.97 5.39
N ASP A 159 -0.65 6.76 5.94
CA ASP A 159 -1.16 5.53 5.34
C ASP A 159 -2.62 5.67 4.87
N SER A 160 -3.39 6.58 5.50
CA SER A 160 -4.76 6.90 5.11
C SER A 160 -4.87 7.40 3.66
N MET A 161 -3.77 7.95 3.09
CA MET A 161 -3.75 8.38 1.68
C MET A 161 -3.97 7.23 0.69
N MET A 162 -3.61 6.00 1.06
CA MET A 162 -3.94 4.80 0.28
C MET A 162 -5.40 4.37 0.51
N ASN A 163 -5.89 4.51 1.74
CA ASN A 163 -7.23 4.09 2.11
C ASN A 163 -8.35 4.96 1.50
N ILE A 164 -8.13 6.26 1.35
CA ILE A 164 -9.14 7.17 0.77
C ILE A 164 -9.49 6.86 -0.69
N CYS A 165 -8.69 6.05 -1.39
CA CYS A 165 -9.00 5.59 -2.75
C CYS A 165 -10.34 4.86 -2.83
N MET A 166 -10.72 4.13 -1.78
CA MET A 166 -12.02 3.48 -1.67
C MET A 166 -13.17 4.50 -1.69
N LEU A 167 -12.99 5.67 -1.08
CA LEU A 167 -14.01 6.73 -1.07
C LEU A 167 -14.19 7.34 -2.47
N TYR A 168 -13.12 7.54 -3.23
CA TYR A 168 -13.23 7.97 -4.63
C TYR A 168 -13.99 6.95 -5.48
N TRP A 169 -13.73 5.66 -5.28
CA TRP A 169 -14.49 4.59 -5.96
C TRP A 169 -15.96 4.60 -5.54
N ALA A 170 -16.24 4.63 -4.23
CA ALA A 170 -17.60 4.62 -3.70
C ALA A 170 -18.43 5.81 -4.22
N SER A 171 -17.82 7.00 -4.33
CA SER A 171 -18.47 8.18 -4.90
C SER A 171 -18.94 7.93 -6.33
N ARG A 172 -18.08 7.39 -7.19
CA ARG A 172 -18.43 7.08 -8.58
C ARG A 172 -19.47 5.97 -8.68
N GLU A 173 -19.30 4.91 -7.89
CA GLU A 173 -20.16 3.73 -7.92
C GLU A 173 -21.59 4.01 -7.46
N THR A 174 -21.77 4.94 -6.52
CA THR A 174 -23.07 5.29 -5.94
C THR A 174 -23.64 6.61 -6.46
N ASN A 175 -22.86 7.37 -7.23
CA ASN A 175 -23.16 8.76 -7.63
C ASN A 175 -23.44 9.67 -6.41
N ASP A 176 -22.64 9.48 -5.33
CA ASP A 176 -22.74 10.24 -4.08
C ASP A 176 -21.43 10.96 -3.79
N ASP A 177 -21.40 12.26 -4.02
CA ASP A 177 -20.19 13.08 -3.88
C ASP A 177 -19.71 13.23 -2.42
N ARG A 178 -20.51 12.86 -1.41
CA ARG A 178 -20.09 12.95 -0.01
C ARG A 178 -18.82 12.14 0.26
N TYR A 179 -18.68 10.97 -0.36
CA TYR A 179 -17.46 10.16 -0.24
C TYR A 179 -16.23 10.91 -0.78
N ARG A 180 -16.37 11.50 -1.97
CA ARG A 180 -15.29 12.27 -2.59
C ARG A 180 -14.89 13.48 -1.75
N TYR A 181 -15.87 14.24 -1.24
CA TYR A 181 -15.59 15.40 -0.39
C TYR A 181 -14.87 15.03 0.90
N ILE A 182 -15.18 13.89 1.53
CA ILE A 182 -14.48 13.39 2.71
C ILE A 182 -13.04 13.01 2.36
N ALA A 183 -12.80 12.33 1.22
CA ALA A 183 -11.48 11.98 0.76
C ALA A 183 -10.62 13.21 0.46
N GLU A 184 -11.15 14.18 -0.30
CA GLU A 184 -10.46 15.43 -0.62
C GLU A 184 -10.17 16.26 0.65
N MET A 185 -11.12 16.36 1.57
CA MET A 185 -10.92 17.02 2.87
C MET A 185 -9.73 16.40 3.63
N HIS A 186 -9.64 15.07 3.68
CA HIS A 186 -8.53 14.40 4.35
C HIS A 186 -7.20 14.60 3.60
N ALA A 187 -7.20 14.51 2.27
CA ALA A 187 -6.01 14.72 1.46
C ALA A 187 -5.45 16.15 1.62
N ASP A 188 -6.33 17.17 1.64
CA ASP A 188 -5.96 18.56 1.87
C ASP A 188 -5.38 18.77 3.28
N SER A 189 -5.97 18.17 4.30
CA SER A 189 -5.44 18.16 5.67
C SER A 189 -4.08 17.46 5.74
N THR A 190 -3.90 16.38 4.99
CA THR A 190 -2.62 15.66 4.91
C THR A 190 -1.52 16.52 4.27
N ILE A 191 -1.82 17.26 3.20
CA ILE A 191 -0.88 18.23 2.63
C ILE A 191 -0.42 19.23 3.70
N LYS A 192 -1.35 19.77 4.46
CA LYS A 192 -1.10 20.81 5.46
C LYS A 192 -0.28 20.31 6.66
N HIS A 193 -0.56 19.09 7.14
CA HIS A 193 -0.07 18.62 8.44
C HIS A 193 1.01 17.52 8.35
N HIS A 194 1.07 16.81 7.22
CA HIS A 194 2.04 15.71 7.05
C HIS A 194 3.17 16.02 6.08
N ILE A 195 3.00 16.97 5.14
CA ILE A 195 4.02 17.23 4.12
C ILE A 195 4.85 18.45 4.53
N ARG A 196 6.15 18.23 4.83
CA ARG A 196 7.09 19.30 5.18
C ARG A 196 7.52 20.10 3.96
N GLU A 197 8.12 21.27 4.19
CA GLU A 197 8.60 22.14 3.10
C GLU A 197 9.61 21.44 2.18
N ASP A 198 10.48 20.59 2.73
CA ASP A 198 11.49 19.85 1.98
C ASP A 198 10.94 18.60 1.27
N GLY A 199 9.63 18.32 1.35
CA GLY A 199 8.97 17.16 0.77
C GLY A 199 9.06 15.89 1.62
N SER A 200 9.73 15.93 2.76
CA SER A 200 9.71 14.81 3.71
C SER A 200 8.35 14.70 4.42
N VAL A 201 8.00 13.50 4.90
CA VAL A 201 6.67 13.18 5.40
C VAL A 201 6.68 12.96 6.90
N VAL A 202 5.68 13.53 7.59
CA VAL A 202 5.33 13.22 8.98
C VAL A 202 4.52 11.93 8.99
N HIS A 203 4.86 10.99 9.87
CA HIS A 203 4.14 9.73 9.96
C HIS A 203 2.76 9.92 10.61
N ILE A 204 2.72 10.43 11.84
CA ILE A 204 1.49 10.59 12.64
C ILE A 204 1.35 12.04 13.10
N ALA A 205 0.15 12.60 13.00
CA ALA A 205 -0.23 13.87 13.57
C ALA A 205 -1.40 13.70 14.57
N ASN A 206 -1.28 14.33 15.73
CA ASN A 206 -2.32 14.42 16.74
C ASN A 206 -3.11 15.72 16.53
N HIS A 207 -4.43 15.62 16.37
CA HIS A 207 -5.30 16.74 16.00
C HIS A 207 -6.11 17.29 17.15
N TYR A 208 -6.42 18.59 17.08
CA TYR A 208 -7.57 19.13 17.80
C TYR A 208 -8.87 18.64 17.15
N THR A 209 -9.89 18.38 17.97
CA THR A 209 -11.17 17.83 17.49
C THR A 209 -12.13 18.89 16.95
N ASP A 210 -11.91 20.15 17.32
CA ASP A 210 -12.82 21.28 17.08
C ASP A 210 -12.33 22.26 16.00
N ARG A 211 -11.11 22.07 15.51
CA ARG A 211 -10.47 22.93 14.49
C ARG A 211 -9.40 22.22 13.69
N ASP A 212 -9.08 22.75 12.51
CA ASP A 212 -8.07 22.24 11.58
C ASP A 212 -6.65 22.66 12.00
N GLU A 213 -6.20 22.12 13.15
CA GLU A 213 -4.85 22.31 13.70
C GLU A 213 -4.38 21.02 14.36
N ILE A 214 -3.05 20.87 14.46
CA ILE A 214 -2.42 19.74 15.16
C ILE A 214 -1.90 20.17 16.55
N VAL A 215 -1.92 19.23 17.47
CA VAL A 215 -1.31 19.37 18.80
C VAL A 215 0.19 19.11 18.71
N GLU A 216 0.55 18.02 18.03
CA GLU A 216 1.93 17.55 17.89
C GLU A 216 2.07 16.53 16.76
N THR A 217 3.30 16.19 16.43
CA THR A 217 3.63 15.08 15.52
C THR A 217 4.37 13.98 16.27
N LEU A 218 4.16 12.71 15.87
CA LEU A 218 4.75 11.54 16.51
C LEU A 218 5.66 10.77 15.52
N ALA A 219 6.68 10.12 16.08
CA ALA A 219 7.57 9.26 15.31
C ALA A 219 6.84 8.06 14.68
N GLY A 220 5.89 7.48 15.42
CA GLY A 220 5.20 6.27 15.02
C GLY A 220 6.19 5.13 14.75
N GLN A 221 6.21 4.63 13.51
CA GLN A 221 7.10 3.55 13.08
C GLN A 221 8.50 4.04 12.65
N GLY A 222 8.72 5.36 12.60
CA GLY A 222 10.02 5.96 12.28
C GLY A 222 11.00 5.94 13.45
N CYS A 223 12.25 6.29 13.20
CA CYS A 223 13.33 6.23 14.19
C CYS A 223 13.26 7.32 15.27
N ALA A 224 12.63 8.45 15.00
CA ALA A 224 12.45 9.56 15.93
C ALA A 224 11.37 10.55 15.46
N VAL A 225 10.90 11.41 16.38
CA VAL A 225 10.08 12.58 16.00
C VAL A 225 10.85 13.44 15.04
N GLY A 226 10.21 13.87 13.95
CA GLY A 226 10.86 14.65 12.89
C GLY A 226 11.70 13.81 11.93
N SER A 227 11.74 12.47 12.06
CA SER A 227 12.38 11.59 11.08
C SER A 227 11.57 11.47 9.78
N SER A 228 12.04 10.66 8.87
CA SER A 228 11.38 10.37 7.59
C SER A 228 11.33 8.86 7.37
N TRP A 229 10.39 8.22 8.06
CA TRP A 229 10.10 6.80 7.89
C TRP A 229 9.78 6.50 6.43
N THR A 230 10.53 5.59 5.82
CA THR A 230 10.54 5.43 4.37
C THR A 230 9.24 4.90 3.82
N ARG A 231 8.56 4.00 4.53
CA ARG A 231 7.25 3.50 4.11
C ARG A 231 6.17 4.60 4.23
N GLY A 232 6.26 5.48 5.24
CA GLY A 232 5.39 6.65 5.31
C GLY A 232 5.60 7.60 4.13
N GLN A 233 6.85 7.82 3.73
CA GLN A 233 7.16 8.57 2.50
C GLN A 233 6.59 7.87 1.25
N ALA A 234 6.71 6.54 1.16
CA ALA A 234 6.17 5.75 0.04
C ALA A 234 4.63 5.80 -0.03
N TRP A 235 3.93 5.78 1.12
CA TRP A 235 2.48 5.98 1.17
C TRP A 235 2.07 7.33 0.59
N ALA A 236 2.82 8.40 0.88
CA ALA A 236 2.56 9.72 0.30
C ALA A 236 2.84 9.73 -1.21
N VAL A 237 3.95 9.13 -1.67
CA VAL A 237 4.31 9.02 -3.10
C VAL A 237 3.16 8.39 -3.87
N TYR A 238 2.65 7.25 -3.42
CA TYR A 238 1.61 6.55 -4.15
C TYR A 238 0.23 7.17 -3.90
N GLY A 239 -0.13 7.48 -2.66
CA GLY A 239 -1.45 7.98 -2.30
C GLY A 239 -1.80 9.34 -2.94
N PHE A 240 -0.85 10.28 -3.07
CA PHE A 240 -1.10 11.54 -3.78
C PHE A 240 -1.18 11.35 -5.30
N ALA A 241 -0.38 10.46 -5.89
CA ALA A 241 -0.52 10.10 -7.30
C ALA A 241 -1.92 9.51 -7.59
N LEU A 242 -2.42 8.62 -6.72
CA LEU A 242 -3.75 8.05 -6.80
C LEU A 242 -4.85 9.12 -6.62
N SER A 243 -4.70 10.02 -5.65
CA SER A 243 -5.64 11.12 -5.45
C SER A 243 -5.75 12.01 -6.69
N TYR A 244 -4.63 12.30 -7.37
CA TYR A 244 -4.66 12.99 -8.65
C TYR A 244 -5.34 12.17 -9.75
N ILE A 245 -5.07 10.87 -9.83
CA ILE A 245 -5.71 10.00 -10.84
C ILE A 245 -7.22 10.05 -10.70
N HIS A 246 -7.74 10.04 -9.47
CA HIS A 246 -9.17 10.01 -9.19
C HIS A 246 -9.86 11.37 -9.34
N THR A 247 -9.18 12.49 -9.01
CA THR A 247 -9.79 13.82 -8.91
C THR A 247 -9.40 14.79 -10.01
N LYS A 248 -8.19 14.62 -10.58
CA LYS A 248 -7.51 15.56 -11.48
C LYS A 248 -7.17 16.91 -10.83
N GLU A 249 -7.18 16.99 -9.52
CA GLU A 249 -6.83 18.21 -8.77
C GLU A 249 -5.31 18.42 -8.77
N GLN A 250 -4.87 19.55 -9.35
CA GLN A 250 -3.45 19.83 -9.58
C GLN A 250 -2.63 19.82 -8.28
N ARG A 251 -3.20 20.27 -7.14
CA ARG A 251 -2.52 20.26 -5.84
C ARG A 251 -2.03 18.86 -5.41
N TYR A 252 -2.74 17.81 -5.80
CA TYR A 252 -2.32 16.43 -5.49
C TYR A 252 -1.18 15.97 -6.38
N LEU A 253 -1.16 16.38 -7.65
CA LEU A 253 -0.03 16.10 -8.54
C LEU A 253 1.23 16.85 -8.08
N ASP A 254 1.12 18.13 -7.73
CA ASP A 254 2.23 18.94 -7.25
C ASP A 254 2.82 18.33 -5.96
N THR A 255 1.94 17.82 -5.08
CA THR A 255 2.37 17.14 -3.85
C THR A 255 3.01 15.79 -4.16
N ALA A 256 2.44 14.98 -5.06
CA ALA A 256 3.02 13.72 -5.48
C ALA A 256 4.44 13.91 -6.07
N ILE A 257 4.61 14.91 -6.92
CA ILE A 257 5.92 15.29 -7.47
C ILE A 257 6.90 15.65 -6.35
N LYS A 258 6.49 16.53 -5.44
CA LYS A 258 7.32 17.00 -4.33
C LYS A 258 7.82 15.88 -3.43
N VAL A 259 6.92 14.99 -3.00
CA VAL A 259 7.29 13.89 -2.10
C VAL A 259 8.07 12.80 -2.80
N THR A 260 7.83 12.59 -4.11
CA THR A 260 8.57 11.62 -4.92
C THR A 260 10.00 12.12 -5.21
N ASP A 261 10.15 13.38 -5.55
CA ASP A 261 11.48 13.98 -5.76
C ASP A 261 12.32 13.89 -4.48
N LYS A 262 11.70 14.10 -3.32
CA LYS A 262 12.37 13.88 -2.03
C LYS A 262 12.75 12.42 -1.81
N PHE A 263 11.87 11.47 -2.10
CA PHE A 263 12.18 10.04 -1.99
C PHE A 263 13.37 9.66 -2.87
N ILE A 264 13.38 10.10 -4.14
CA ILE A 264 14.47 9.83 -5.09
C ILE A 264 15.78 10.40 -4.59
N GLN A 265 15.77 11.68 -4.14
CA GLN A 265 16.96 12.35 -3.60
C GLN A 265 17.57 11.58 -2.42
N GLU A 266 16.73 11.04 -1.54
CA GLU A 266 17.21 10.25 -0.40
C GLU A 266 17.68 8.86 -0.85
N ALA A 267 16.93 8.16 -1.73
CA ALA A 267 17.29 6.84 -2.24
C ALA A 267 18.67 6.82 -2.94
N GLU A 268 19.02 7.89 -3.65
CA GLU A 268 20.36 8.05 -4.28
C GLU A 268 21.49 7.97 -3.26
N LYS A 269 21.32 8.56 -2.08
CA LYS A 269 22.35 8.56 -1.01
C LYS A 269 22.60 7.15 -0.46
N TYR A 270 21.60 6.27 -0.55
CA TYR A 270 21.66 4.87 -0.13
C TYR A 270 21.92 3.90 -1.30
N SER A 271 22.39 4.41 -2.45
CA SER A 271 22.64 3.60 -3.65
C SER A 271 21.42 2.75 -4.07
N TRP A 272 20.23 3.31 -3.91
CA TRP A 272 18.91 2.73 -4.23
C TRP A 272 18.48 1.55 -3.34
N LYS A 273 19.23 1.20 -2.31
CA LYS A 273 18.78 0.33 -1.21
C LYS A 273 17.98 1.18 -0.23
N ILE A 274 16.72 0.85 -0.03
CA ILE A 274 15.82 1.72 0.76
C ILE A 274 15.95 1.38 2.25
N PRO A 275 16.46 2.32 3.09
CA PRO A 275 16.57 2.10 4.53
C PRO A 275 15.18 2.11 5.19
N SER A 276 15.09 1.65 6.43
CA SER A 276 13.84 1.72 7.20
C SER A 276 13.42 3.17 7.52
N ASP A 277 14.40 4.07 7.68
CA ASP A 277 14.16 5.51 7.85
C ASP A 277 15.30 6.28 7.20
N PHE A 278 15.00 7.33 6.42
CA PHE A 278 16.01 8.15 5.75
C PHE A 278 16.90 8.94 6.71
N LYS A 279 16.54 9.00 7.99
CA LYS A 279 17.34 9.61 9.06
C LYS A 279 17.86 8.61 10.07
N GLN A 280 17.84 7.31 9.74
CA GLN A 280 18.45 6.29 10.61
C GLN A 280 19.95 6.52 10.76
N LYS A 281 20.53 5.98 11.84
CA LYS A 281 21.97 6.12 12.08
C LYS A 281 22.79 5.50 10.95
N PRO A 282 23.96 6.05 10.61
CA PRO A 282 24.79 5.58 9.50
C PRO A 282 25.27 4.13 9.64
N ASP A 283 25.39 3.63 10.88
CA ASP A 283 25.76 2.26 11.21
C ASP A 283 24.59 1.28 11.26
N CYS A 284 23.36 1.80 11.07
CA CYS A 284 22.15 0.97 11.02
C CYS A 284 21.98 0.40 9.59
N ALA A 285 21.91 -0.92 9.49
CA ALA A 285 21.76 -1.63 8.22
C ALA A 285 20.30 -2.04 7.90
N TYR A 286 19.30 -1.50 8.63
CA TYR A 286 17.92 -1.88 8.41
C TYR A 286 17.39 -1.35 7.07
N LEU A 287 16.89 -2.27 6.24
CA LEU A 287 16.20 -1.99 4.99
C LEU A 287 14.68 -2.12 5.20
N ASP A 288 13.90 -1.41 4.39
CA ASP A 288 12.47 -1.65 4.25
C ASP A 288 12.10 -1.79 2.77
N ASN A 289 12.23 -3.00 2.25
CA ASN A 289 11.93 -3.30 0.87
C ASN A 289 10.43 -3.17 0.56
N SER A 290 9.55 -3.21 1.56
CA SER A 290 8.13 -2.90 1.36
C SER A 290 7.90 -1.43 1.01
N ALA A 291 8.69 -0.51 1.58
CA ALA A 291 8.69 0.90 1.19
C ALA A 291 9.21 1.09 -0.25
N ALA A 292 10.25 0.33 -0.61
CA ALA A 292 10.83 0.36 -1.95
C ALA A 292 9.77 0.05 -3.03
N VAL A 293 9.11 -1.10 -2.93
CA VAL A 293 8.13 -1.55 -3.94
C VAL A 293 6.86 -0.70 -3.96
N CYS A 294 6.42 -0.18 -2.81
CA CYS A 294 5.29 0.76 -2.75
C CYS A 294 5.62 2.08 -3.47
N ALA A 295 6.78 2.67 -3.19
CA ALA A 295 7.22 3.89 -3.86
C ALA A 295 7.37 3.70 -5.37
N VAL A 296 7.88 2.54 -5.80
CA VAL A 296 7.98 2.16 -7.22
C VAL A 296 6.61 2.19 -7.90
N CYS A 297 5.56 1.63 -7.28
CA CYS A 297 4.21 1.69 -7.85
C CYS A 297 3.74 3.13 -8.07
N GLY A 298 3.97 4.02 -7.09
CA GLY A 298 3.66 5.44 -7.23
C GLY A 298 4.50 6.16 -8.29
N MET A 299 5.80 5.86 -8.39
CA MET A 299 6.69 6.40 -9.43
C MET A 299 6.24 5.98 -10.84
N ILE A 300 5.80 4.73 -11.01
CA ILE A 300 5.26 4.24 -12.30
C ILE A 300 4.00 5.02 -12.70
N GLU A 301 3.08 5.26 -11.75
CA GLU A 301 1.89 6.07 -12.04
C GLU A 301 2.27 7.52 -12.33
N LEU A 302 3.22 8.09 -11.60
CA LEU A 302 3.69 9.45 -11.83
C LEU A 302 4.34 9.60 -13.21
N TYR A 303 5.11 8.59 -13.67
CA TYR A 303 5.59 8.53 -15.05
C TYR A 303 4.44 8.47 -16.07
N LYS A 304 3.40 7.65 -15.82
CA LYS A 304 2.22 7.59 -16.72
C LYS A 304 1.54 8.95 -16.84
N ILE A 305 1.50 9.74 -15.75
CA ILE A 305 0.87 11.05 -15.70
C ILE A 305 1.74 12.12 -16.38
N THR A 306 3.00 12.23 -15.97
CA THR A 306 3.89 13.34 -16.34
C THR A 306 4.70 13.12 -17.60
N LYS A 307 4.93 11.86 -17.96
CA LYS A 307 5.87 11.41 -18.99
C LYS A 307 7.34 11.79 -18.72
N ASP A 308 7.66 12.13 -17.48
CA ASP A 308 9.03 12.41 -17.07
C ASP A 308 9.78 11.10 -16.78
N ASP A 309 10.75 10.79 -17.63
CA ASP A 309 11.53 9.55 -17.58
C ASP A 309 12.27 9.35 -16.25
N LYS A 310 12.54 10.44 -15.50
CA LYS A 310 13.22 10.33 -14.19
C LYS A 310 12.49 9.37 -13.23
N TYR A 311 11.14 9.36 -13.23
CA TYR A 311 10.35 8.49 -12.36
C TYR A 311 10.45 7.02 -12.75
N LEU A 312 10.36 6.73 -14.05
CA LEU A 312 10.52 5.37 -14.55
C LEU A 312 11.94 4.83 -14.31
N GLN A 313 12.96 5.64 -14.60
CA GLN A 313 14.34 5.22 -14.40
C GLN A 313 14.70 5.04 -12.93
N SER A 314 14.17 5.88 -12.04
CA SER A 314 14.33 5.70 -10.58
C SER A 314 13.64 4.43 -10.08
N ALA A 315 12.41 4.17 -10.53
CA ALA A 315 11.70 2.94 -10.23
C ALA A 315 12.49 1.69 -10.68
N MET A 316 13.04 1.71 -11.90
CA MET A 316 13.85 0.60 -12.39
C MET A 316 15.15 0.39 -11.62
N LYS A 317 15.83 1.47 -11.21
CA LYS A 317 17.04 1.38 -10.37
C LYS A 317 16.73 0.71 -9.03
N ILE A 318 15.65 1.12 -8.36
CA ILE A 318 15.21 0.50 -7.11
C ILE A 318 14.92 -0.99 -7.31
N LEU A 319 14.13 -1.33 -8.34
CA LEU A 319 13.75 -2.72 -8.61
C LEU A 319 14.95 -3.61 -8.96
N MET A 320 15.90 -3.12 -9.74
CA MET A 320 17.08 -3.90 -10.11
C MET A 320 18.02 -4.13 -8.93
N VAL A 321 18.15 -3.15 -8.02
CA VAL A 321 18.91 -3.31 -6.78
C VAL A 321 18.19 -4.26 -5.82
N LEU A 322 16.87 -4.20 -5.77
CA LEU A 322 16.04 -5.09 -4.95
C LEU A 322 16.16 -6.56 -5.35
N GLU A 323 16.62 -6.90 -6.57
CA GLU A 323 16.74 -8.31 -7.01
C GLU A 323 17.59 -9.16 -6.06
N GLU A 324 18.56 -8.57 -5.35
CA GLU A 324 19.40 -9.25 -4.36
C GLU A 324 18.59 -9.79 -3.16
N ASP A 325 17.45 -9.15 -2.87
CA ASP A 325 16.54 -9.46 -1.76
C ASP A 325 15.25 -10.17 -2.23
N LEU A 326 15.24 -10.75 -3.44
CA LEU A 326 14.09 -11.52 -3.96
C LEU A 326 14.36 -13.03 -3.83
N ASP A 327 13.52 -13.69 -3.06
CA ASP A 327 13.57 -15.15 -2.90
C ASP A 327 12.47 -15.85 -3.71
N PHE A 328 12.90 -16.67 -4.66
CA PHE A 328 12.01 -17.52 -5.47
C PHE A 328 12.23 -19.00 -5.23
N SER A 329 12.93 -19.38 -4.16
CA SER A 329 13.09 -20.78 -3.77
C SER A 329 11.76 -21.42 -3.36
N GLU A 330 11.68 -22.73 -3.31
CA GLU A 330 10.50 -23.46 -2.84
C GLU A 330 10.40 -23.50 -1.31
N GLU A 331 11.51 -23.24 -0.64
CA GLU A 331 11.61 -23.22 0.82
C GLU A 331 10.88 -22.01 1.42
N ASN A 332 10.97 -20.83 0.79
CA ASN A 332 10.29 -19.61 1.25
C ASN A 332 9.00 -19.37 0.44
N GLN A 333 7.90 -19.01 1.07
CA GLN A 333 6.64 -18.65 0.40
C GLN A 333 6.56 -17.17 0.06
N SER A 334 7.30 -16.29 0.76
CA SER A 334 7.43 -14.87 0.42
C SER A 334 8.41 -14.68 -0.74
N ILE A 335 8.28 -13.56 -1.43
CA ILE A 335 9.18 -13.15 -2.53
C ILE A 335 10.12 -12.05 -2.07
N VAL A 336 9.60 -11.01 -1.42
CA VAL A 336 10.37 -9.82 -1.01
C VAL A 336 10.84 -9.99 0.43
N GLN A 337 12.17 -10.04 0.59
CA GLN A 337 12.81 -10.13 1.89
C GLN A 337 13.18 -8.74 2.44
N ASN A 338 13.65 -8.70 3.69
CA ASN A 338 14.21 -7.51 4.33
C ASN A 338 13.23 -6.33 4.39
N CYS A 339 11.98 -6.58 4.79
CA CYS A 339 11.00 -5.56 5.14
C CYS A 339 11.02 -5.27 6.64
N MET A 340 10.45 -4.14 7.07
CA MET A 340 10.30 -3.81 8.49
C MET A 340 8.88 -3.33 8.81
N GLU A 341 8.32 -3.81 9.92
CA GLU A 341 7.07 -3.25 10.46
C GLU A 341 7.31 -1.84 11.00
N SER A 342 8.34 -1.68 11.82
CA SER A 342 8.75 -0.39 12.36
C SER A 342 10.26 -0.40 12.66
N TYR A 343 10.88 0.76 12.63
CA TYR A 343 12.30 0.92 12.98
C TYR A 343 12.63 0.36 14.37
N ASN A 344 11.76 0.60 15.33
CA ASN A 344 11.99 0.19 16.74
C ASN A 344 11.77 -1.31 16.99
N SER A 345 11.20 -2.06 16.03
CA SER A 345 11.08 -3.53 16.17
C SER A 345 12.44 -4.22 16.16
N GLY A 346 13.44 -3.61 15.50
CA GLY A 346 14.78 -4.16 15.36
C GLY A 346 14.82 -5.48 14.58
N LYS A 347 13.76 -5.83 13.84
CA LYS A 347 13.63 -7.08 13.10
C LYS A 347 13.26 -6.82 11.65
N GLN A 348 13.99 -7.44 10.74
CA GLN A 348 13.60 -7.55 9.34
C GLN A 348 12.72 -8.79 9.15
N LEU A 349 11.70 -8.66 8.33
CA LEU A 349 10.66 -9.65 8.10
C LEU A 349 10.34 -9.74 6.60
N ASP A 350 9.72 -10.84 6.21
CA ASP A 350 9.16 -11.01 4.87
C ASP A 350 7.63 -10.88 4.98
N LEU A 351 7.07 -9.87 4.31
CA LEU A 351 5.72 -9.37 4.56
C LEU A 351 4.87 -9.41 3.28
N ILE A 352 3.65 -9.93 3.38
CA ILE A 352 2.76 -10.16 2.23
C ILE A 352 2.48 -8.89 1.39
N TYR A 353 2.43 -7.72 2.01
CA TYR A 353 2.16 -6.48 1.28
C TYR A 353 3.36 -6.03 0.43
N ALA A 354 4.59 -6.45 0.76
CA ALA A 354 5.75 -6.24 -0.10
C ALA A 354 5.64 -7.08 -1.38
N ASP A 355 5.23 -8.35 -1.26
CA ASP A 355 4.96 -9.21 -2.42
C ASP A 355 3.86 -8.61 -3.31
N PHE A 356 2.79 -8.09 -2.70
CA PHE A 356 1.70 -7.44 -3.43
C PHE A 356 2.21 -6.26 -4.27
N PHE A 357 2.96 -5.31 -3.68
CA PHE A 357 3.45 -4.15 -4.41
C PHE A 357 4.49 -4.51 -5.47
N LEU A 358 5.34 -5.53 -5.23
CA LEU A 358 6.24 -6.03 -6.27
C LEU A 358 5.45 -6.56 -7.47
N VAL A 359 4.43 -7.38 -7.22
CA VAL A 359 3.58 -7.93 -8.28
C VAL A 359 2.88 -6.81 -9.04
N GLU A 360 2.28 -5.85 -8.33
CA GLU A 360 1.62 -4.69 -8.94
C GLU A 360 2.60 -3.91 -9.84
N ALA A 361 3.81 -3.62 -9.35
CA ALA A 361 4.84 -2.90 -10.12
C ALA A 361 5.24 -3.65 -11.40
N ILE A 362 5.52 -4.94 -11.29
CA ILE A 362 5.92 -5.78 -12.44
C ILE A 362 4.80 -5.88 -13.47
N LEU A 363 3.54 -6.08 -13.04
CA LEU A 363 2.41 -6.14 -13.97
C LEU A 363 2.16 -4.81 -14.67
N LYS A 364 2.28 -3.68 -13.96
CA LYS A 364 2.23 -2.34 -14.57
C LYS A 364 3.31 -2.18 -15.65
N LEU A 365 4.56 -2.53 -15.35
CA LEU A 365 5.67 -2.45 -16.33
C LEU A 365 5.47 -3.37 -17.53
N ARG A 366 4.71 -4.44 -17.39
CA ARG A 366 4.28 -5.33 -18.49
C ARG A 366 3.05 -4.82 -19.25
N GLY A 367 2.50 -3.68 -18.86
CA GLY A 367 1.42 -3.00 -19.58
C GLY A 367 0.02 -3.26 -19.02
N SER A 368 -0.13 -3.79 -17.80
CA SER A 368 -1.44 -3.77 -17.13
C SER A 368 -1.84 -2.33 -16.81
N ASP A 369 -3.04 -1.96 -17.22
CA ASP A 369 -3.66 -0.67 -16.91
C ASP A 369 -4.70 -0.78 -15.78
N PHE A 370 -4.84 -1.96 -15.19
CA PHE A 370 -5.78 -2.18 -14.09
C PHE A 370 -5.29 -1.47 -12.83
N LEU A 371 -6.09 -0.51 -12.37
CA LEU A 371 -5.84 0.22 -11.13
C LEU A 371 -6.70 -0.40 -10.02
N ILE A 372 -6.08 -1.21 -9.18
CA ILE A 372 -6.76 -1.88 -8.07
C ILE A 372 -7.14 -0.90 -6.93
N TRP A 373 -6.49 0.28 -6.84
CA TRP A 373 -6.72 1.32 -5.83
C TRP A 373 -7.88 2.27 -6.15
#